data_fc549b1d7c4c163dcf55460a9a42a6cd
#
_entry.id   fc549b1d7c4c163dcf55460a9a42a6cd
#
_cell.length_a   1.000
_cell.length_b   1.000
_cell.length_c   1.000
_cell.angle_alpha   90.00
_cell.angle_beta   90.00
_cell.angle_gamma   90.00
#
_symmetry.space_group_name_H-M   'P 1'
#
loop_
_entity.id
_entity.type
_entity.pdbx_description
1 polymer ?
#
loop_
_entity_poly.entity_id
_entity_poly.type
_entity_poly.pdbx_seq_one_letter_code
_entity_poly.pdbx_strand_id
1 'polypeptide(L)'
;MSGLRSEHISNRLFFFMLVIILSLLFMAIPLIVGSYQDYIKTRQALAEIKSLRAVADIAYKISKERAPANKMMSSSPHDLLKNQQELKKFRLIVDEQIDTSILILKQAGYVSLANELQTNFKENLRQARHVVDYYGEIPYGARTSVQMDNAILGMFGAWDNCREILQKLMLQLKSKDSRISNYFTLIIVLTDMRDQAGRMASNIIAPVSFNEEIPSNNRARSLQTQHQSRYLWILVDTLQPEQAKTPEYRRLYSRVKSEFIDKGIPIVEKLLEESQRGEPYYLNGTQLTEAIVGKFTTVVDLQSYILDESVVIATQENISARNGFLLTLLISLISLATALLTLNYAQRRVFSPLIKARTLILDLSHSSDHWTDEMNVTTKGEFFSLFEAIDRLQRMLQQRDAFEFQLKNIANTDPLTGVSNRLALSEYLKIVESYPQKFTQTCLMIIDIDRFKQVNDQYGHIVGDHVIVNIAEQLKQNIRSSDLIVRYGGDEFLILLEQMQFIDARLLAEKIRIAISLQEIDLSGSDEKLHVSVSIGFAIGAASWIELLEKADRSLLRAKARGRNAVEG
;
A
#
# COMPACT_ATOMS: atom_id res chain seq x y z
N MET A 1 54.40 33.72 -16.66
CA MET A 1 53.00 33.39 -17.04
C MET A 1 52.66 31.88 -17.00
N SER A 2 53.43 31.01 -16.38
CA SER A 2 53.18 29.55 -16.35
C SER A 2 52.50 29.03 -15.08
N GLY A 3 52.38 29.80 -14.03
CA GLY A 3 51.71 29.41 -12.78
C GLY A 3 50.17 29.33 -12.90
N LEU A 4 49.57 30.16 -13.74
CA LEU A 4 48.12 30.29 -13.92
C LEU A 4 47.42 29.04 -14.54
N ARG A 5 48.15 28.23 -15.34
CA ARG A 5 47.54 27.04 -16.01
C ARG A 5 47.35 25.81 -15.10
N SER A 6 48.14 25.64 -14.04
CA SER A 6 48.03 24.47 -13.12
C SER A 6 46.91 24.64 -12.12
N GLU A 7 46.72 25.85 -11.61
CA GLU A 7 45.58 26.19 -10.75
C GLU A 7 44.24 26.03 -11.52
N HIS A 8 44.23 26.39 -12.81
CA HIS A 8 43.04 26.23 -13.63
C HIS A 8 42.64 24.74 -13.87
N ILE A 9 43.58 23.82 -13.95
CA ILE A 9 43.26 22.37 -14.11
C ILE A 9 42.73 21.80 -12.78
N SER A 10 43.37 22.15 -11.67
CA SER A 10 42.90 21.75 -10.33
C SER A 10 41.52 22.31 -10.04
N ASN A 11 41.28 23.58 -10.34
CA ASN A 11 40.00 24.25 -10.12
C ASN A 11 38.89 23.71 -11.06
N ARG A 12 39.20 23.35 -12.30
CA ARG A 12 38.24 22.72 -13.22
C ARG A 12 37.86 21.31 -12.75
N LEU A 13 38.81 20.51 -12.33
CA LEU A 13 38.55 19.18 -11.77
C LEU A 13 37.74 19.27 -10.47
N PHE A 14 38.09 20.19 -9.58
CA PHE A 14 37.31 20.45 -8.37
C PHE A 14 35.87 20.87 -8.73
N PHE A 15 35.71 21.71 -9.74
CA PHE A 15 34.39 22.11 -10.24
C PHE A 15 33.58 20.91 -10.77
N PHE A 16 34.17 20.03 -11.60
CA PHE A 16 33.49 18.84 -12.09
C PHE A 16 33.13 17.86 -10.95
N MET A 17 34.00 17.69 -9.98
CA MET A 17 33.72 16.86 -8.80
C MET A 17 32.63 17.48 -7.91
N LEU A 18 32.59 18.81 -7.78
CA LEU A 18 31.51 19.52 -7.12
C LEU A 18 30.16 19.31 -7.86
N VAL A 19 30.17 19.37 -9.19
CA VAL A 19 29.00 19.09 -10.03
C VAL A 19 28.48 17.66 -9.83
N ILE A 20 29.36 16.66 -9.71
CA ILE A 20 28.97 15.28 -9.42
C ILE A 20 28.33 15.18 -8.04
N ILE A 21 28.89 15.79 -7.00
CA ILE A 21 28.31 15.79 -5.66
C ILE A 21 26.94 16.51 -5.67
N LEU A 22 26.85 17.65 -6.34
CA LEU A 22 25.57 18.37 -6.49
C LEU A 22 24.53 17.54 -7.24
N SER A 23 24.94 16.81 -8.29
CA SER A 23 24.06 15.88 -9.02
C SER A 23 23.57 14.74 -8.15
N LEU A 24 24.45 14.13 -7.34
CA LEU A 24 24.06 13.11 -6.37
C LEU A 24 23.09 13.65 -5.31
N LEU A 25 23.33 14.85 -4.80
CA LEU A 25 22.41 15.51 -3.86
C LEU A 25 21.07 15.82 -4.53
N PHE A 26 21.09 16.29 -5.77
CA PHE A 26 19.88 16.60 -6.54
C PHE A 26 19.02 15.35 -6.79
N MET A 27 19.61 14.18 -6.95
CA MET A 27 18.90 12.90 -7.03
C MET A 27 18.47 12.37 -5.66
N ALA A 28 19.33 12.47 -4.64
CA ALA A 28 19.07 11.90 -3.32
C ALA A 28 17.98 12.66 -2.55
N ILE A 29 17.96 14.00 -2.64
CA ILE A 29 17.02 14.83 -1.89
C ILE A 29 15.55 14.49 -2.24
N PRO A 30 15.11 14.45 -3.52
CA PRO A 30 13.74 14.07 -3.87
C PRO A 30 13.37 12.67 -3.43
N LEU A 31 14.30 11.70 -3.51
CA LEU A 31 14.06 10.32 -3.06
C LEU A 31 13.88 10.25 -1.54
N ILE A 32 14.73 10.93 -0.78
CA ILE A 32 14.62 11.00 0.69
C ILE A 32 13.32 11.68 1.08
N VAL A 33 13.00 12.82 0.44
CA VAL A 33 11.76 13.56 0.72
C VAL A 33 10.54 12.73 0.36
N GLY A 34 10.54 12.05 -0.79
CA GLY A 34 9.46 11.16 -1.21
C GLY A 34 9.25 10.02 -0.22
N SER A 35 10.30 9.28 0.11
CA SER A 35 10.24 8.18 1.09
C SER A 35 9.83 8.65 2.49
N TYR A 36 10.28 9.84 2.91
CA TYR A 36 9.84 10.44 4.17
C TYR A 36 8.36 10.81 4.15
N GLN A 37 7.89 11.41 3.05
CA GLN A 37 6.46 11.73 2.89
C GLN A 37 5.60 10.47 2.92
N ASP A 38 6.03 9.39 2.28
CA ASP A 38 5.32 8.11 2.32
C ASP A 38 5.30 7.50 3.73
N TYR A 39 6.40 7.59 4.47
CA TYR A 39 6.43 7.19 5.88
C TYR A 39 5.47 8.04 6.74
N ILE A 40 5.43 9.35 6.55
CA ILE A 40 4.51 10.23 7.29
C ILE A 40 3.05 9.91 6.94
N LYS A 41 2.74 9.68 5.64
CA LYS A 41 1.39 9.31 5.21
C LYS A 41 0.93 7.99 5.83
N THR A 42 1.76 6.95 5.79
CA THR A 42 1.40 5.63 6.36
C THR A 42 1.31 5.69 7.89
N ARG A 43 2.16 6.48 8.56
CA ARG A 43 2.07 6.73 10.00
C ARG A 43 0.76 7.43 10.37
N GLN A 44 0.37 8.43 9.60
CA GLN A 44 -0.91 9.12 9.80
C GLN A 44 -2.09 8.17 9.56
N ALA A 45 -2.08 7.41 8.47
CA ALA A 45 -3.08 6.40 8.16
C ALA A 45 -3.26 5.38 9.29
N LEU A 46 -2.17 4.89 9.86
CA LEU A 46 -2.21 3.98 11.02
C LEU A 46 -2.83 4.65 12.26
N ALA A 47 -2.50 5.91 12.53
CA ALA A 47 -3.10 6.67 13.64
C ALA A 47 -4.61 6.88 13.42
N GLU A 48 -5.04 7.16 12.19
CA GLU A 48 -6.43 7.30 11.79
C GLU A 48 -7.21 6.00 11.97
N ILE A 49 -6.67 4.86 11.50
CA ILE A 49 -7.30 3.53 11.66
C ILE A 49 -7.41 3.17 13.15
N LYS A 50 -6.38 3.42 13.95
CA LYS A 50 -6.44 3.19 15.40
C LYS A 50 -7.48 4.07 16.09
N SER A 51 -7.61 5.32 15.68
CA SER A 51 -8.62 6.25 16.21
C SER A 51 -10.03 5.79 15.85
N LEU A 52 -10.24 5.35 14.59
CA LEU A 52 -11.51 4.80 14.14
C LEU A 52 -11.88 3.54 14.92
N ARG A 53 -10.93 2.61 15.09
CA ARG A 53 -11.13 1.41 15.91
C ARG A 53 -11.54 1.77 17.34
N ALA A 54 -10.85 2.73 17.96
CA ALA A 54 -11.12 3.14 19.33
C ALA A 54 -12.57 3.65 19.50
N VAL A 55 -13.07 4.47 18.55
CA VAL A 55 -14.45 4.98 18.58
C VAL A 55 -15.46 3.88 18.22
N ALA A 56 -15.15 3.02 17.26
CA ALA A 56 -15.99 1.86 16.92
C ALA A 56 -16.12 0.87 18.10
N ASP A 57 -15.06 0.69 18.90
CA ASP A 57 -15.07 -0.13 20.12
C ASP A 57 -15.94 0.49 21.23
N ILE A 58 -15.98 1.84 21.35
CA ILE A 58 -16.94 2.52 22.24
C ILE A 58 -18.37 2.21 21.78
N ALA A 59 -18.68 2.46 20.51
CA ALA A 59 -20.00 2.18 19.93
C ALA A 59 -20.42 0.71 20.14
N TYR A 60 -19.45 -0.21 20.00
CA TYR A 60 -19.62 -1.62 20.32
C TYR A 60 -20.02 -1.85 21.78
N LYS A 61 -19.25 -1.34 22.70
CA LYS A 61 -19.47 -1.60 24.13
C LYS A 61 -20.78 -0.98 24.61
N ILE A 62 -21.15 0.22 24.11
CA ILE A 62 -22.45 0.84 24.41
C ILE A 62 -23.61 -0.01 23.87
N SER A 63 -23.52 -0.44 22.63
CA SER A 63 -24.54 -1.32 22.06
C SER A 63 -24.67 -2.63 22.86
N LYS A 64 -23.55 -3.18 23.35
CA LYS A 64 -23.52 -4.41 24.16
C LYS A 64 -24.04 -4.17 25.58
N GLU A 65 -23.90 -2.95 26.15
CA GLU A 65 -24.45 -2.60 27.47
C GLU A 65 -25.99 -2.71 27.52
N ARG A 66 -26.65 -2.60 26.35
CA ARG A 66 -28.10 -2.77 26.26
C ARG A 66 -28.56 -4.18 26.68
N ALA A 67 -27.78 -5.21 26.43
CA ALA A 67 -28.18 -6.58 26.78
C ALA A 67 -28.30 -6.78 28.32
N PRO A 68 -27.27 -6.49 29.14
CA PRO A 68 -27.42 -6.54 30.60
C PRO A 68 -28.42 -5.52 31.13
N ALA A 69 -28.60 -4.33 30.48
CA ALA A 69 -29.62 -3.38 30.84
C ALA A 69 -31.04 -3.94 30.59
N ASN A 70 -31.31 -4.48 29.42
CA ASN A 70 -32.57 -5.12 29.08
C ASN A 70 -32.86 -6.32 30.00
N LYS A 71 -31.84 -7.14 30.30
CA LYS A 71 -31.95 -8.27 31.22
C LYS A 71 -32.31 -7.81 32.63
N MET A 72 -31.66 -6.75 33.10
CA MET A 72 -31.99 -6.16 34.41
C MET A 72 -33.43 -5.63 34.43
N MET A 73 -33.87 -4.89 33.41
CA MET A 73 -35.19 -4.32 33.32
C MET A 73 -36.32 -5.36 33.21
N SER A 74 -36.06 -6.48 32.52
CA SER A 74 -37.01 -7.59 32.34
C SER A 74 -36.95 -8.64 33.46
N SER A 75 -36.08 -8.45 34.47
CA SER A 75 -35.82 -9.45 35.51
C SER A 75 -37.00 -9.60 36.48
N SER A 76 -37.20 -10.83 36.97
CA SER A 76 -37.98 -11.07 38.15
C SER A 76 -37.34 -10.43 39.39
N PRO A 77 -38.13 -10.18 40.48
CA PRO A 77 -37.56 -9.64 41.72
C PRO A 77 -36.41 -10.46 42.30
N HIS A 78 -36.41 -11.80 42.08
CA HIS A 78 -35.39 -12.73 42.56
C HIS A 78 -34.02 -12.49 41.85
N ASP A 79 -34.04 -12.21 40.56
CA ASP A 79 -32.82 -12.08 39.74
C ASP A 79 -32.31 -10.63 39.60
N LEU A 80 -33.11 -9.66 40.03
CA LEU A 80 -32.86 -8.23 39.84
C LEU A 80 -31.47 -7.80 40.38
N LEU A 81 -31.18 -8.16 41.64
CA LEU A 81 -29.92 -7.77 42.28
C LEU A 81 -28.69 -8.32 41.54
N LYS A 82 -28.76 -9.55 41.10
CA LYS A 82 -27.70 -10.20 40.31
C LYS A 82 -27.47 -9.47 38.97
N ASN A 83 -28.56 -9.16 38.26
CA ASN A 83 -28.50 -8.53 36.97
C ASN A 83 -28.07 -7.06 37.07
N GLN A 84 -28.42 -6.37 38.16
CA GLN A 84 -27.89 -5.02 38.48
C GLN A 84 -26.37 -5.05 38.69
N GLN A 85 -25.86 -6.04 39.41
CA GLN A 85 -24.41 -6.19 39.60
C GLN A 85 -23.68 -6.50 38.30
N GLU A 86 -24.25 -7.34 37.41
CA GLU A 86 -23.73 -7.64 36.09
C GLU A 86 -23.68 -6.38 35.22
N LEU A 87 -24.75 -5.60 35.18
CA LEU A 87 -24.81 -4.33 34.46
C LEU A 87 -23.75 -3.33 34.98
N LYS A 88 -23.62 -3.20 36.31
CA LYS A 88 -22.62 -2.30 36.91
C LYS A 88 -21.21 -2.67 36.54
N LYS A 89 -20.86 -3.96 36.55
CA LYS A 89 -19.53 -4.45 36.09
C LYS A 89 -19.31 -4.11 34.62
N PHE A 90 -20.32 -4.31 33.79
CA PHE A 90 -20.20 -4.03 32.36
C PHE A 90 -19.99 -2.54 32.07
N ARG A 91 -20.67 -1.64 32.79
CA ARG A 91 -20.50 -0.19 32.70
C ARG A 91 -19.06 0.26 32.98
N LEU A 92 -18.38 -0.34 33.95
CA LEU A 92 -16.97 -0.05 34.20
C LEU A 92 -16.10 -0.36 32.99
N ILE A 93 -16.37 -1.47 32.28
CA ILE A 93 -15.64 -1.84 31.05
C ILE A 93 -15.92 -0.82 29.92
N VAL A 94 -17.13 -0.29 29.84
CA VAL A 94 -17.49 0.76 28.88
C VAL A 94 -16.74 2.05 29.19
N ASP A 95 -16.73 2.47 30.45
CA ASP A 95 -16.11 3.72 30.90
C ASP A 95 -14.58 3.67 30.69
N GLU A 96 -13.93 2.55 31.00
CA GLU A 96 -12.50 2.33 30.71
C GLU A 96 -12.18 2.43 29.20
N GLN A 97 -13.06 1.87 28.35
CA GLN A 97 -12.90 1.98 26.90
C GLN A 97 -13.01 3.42 26.43
N ILE A 98 -13.96 4.18 26.96
CA ILE A 98 -14.12 5.60 26.61
C ILE A 98 -12.84 6.36 26.98
N ASP A 99 -12.31 6.16 28.19
CA ASP A 99 -11.10 6.83 28.65
C ASP A 99 -9.88 6.47 27.81
N THR A 100 -9.73 5.18 27.47
CA THR A 100 -8.68 4.71 26.55
C THR A 100 -8.79 5.36 25.18
N SER A 101 -10.02 5.44 24.65
CA SER A 101 -10.24 6.03 23.32
C SER A 101 -9.98 7.53 23.29
N ILE A 102 -10.30 8.25 24.38
CA ILE A 102 -9.96 9.67 24.53
C ILE A 102 -8.45 9.87 24.44
N LEU A 103 -7.64 9.00 25.07
CA LEU A 103 -6.18 9.07 24.99
C LEU A 103 -5.68 8.83 23.57
N ILE A 104 -6.22 7.81 22.88
CA ILE A 104 -5.83 7.47 21.50
C ILE A 104 -6.14 8.65 20.55
N LEU A 105 -7.34 9.26 20.68
CA LEU A 105 -7.72 10.41 19.87
C LEU A 105 -6.84 11.64 20.12
N LYS A 106 -6.48 11.91 21.38
CA LYS A 106 -5.56 13.00 21.73
C LYS A 106 -4.19 12.79 21.12
N GLN A 107 -3.65 11.58 21.21
CA GLN A 107 -2.35 11.21 20.63
C GLN A 107 -2.34 11.27 19.08
N ALA A 108 -3.47 10.97 18.45
CA ALA A 108 -3.66 11.07 17.00
C ALA A 108 -3.92 12.52 16.51
N GLY A 109 -4.05 13.49 17.43
CA GLY A 109 -4.30 14.91 17.11
C GLY A 109 -5.77 15.30 16.99
N TYR A 110 -6.72 14.41 17.29
CA TYR A 110 -8.16 14.68 17.29
C TYR A 110 -8.65 15.24 18.64
N VAL A 111 -8.02 16.31 19.11
CA VAL A 111 -8.26 16.89 20.44
C VAL A 111 -9.71 17.35 20.63
N SER A 112 -10.31 17.93 19.59
CA SER A 112 -11.73 18.39 19.65
C SER A 112 -12.69 17.21 19.87
N LEU A 113 -12.52 16.12 19.14
CA LEU A 113 -13.34 14.91 19.29
C LEU A 113 -13.10 14.22 20.64
N ALA A 114 -11.87 14.19 21.11
CA ALA A 114 -11.54 13.66 22.42
C ALA A 114 -12.23 14.46 23.56
N ASN A 115 -12.27 15.79 23.44
CA ASN A 115 -12.98 16.65 24.40
C ASN A 115 -14.50 16.45 24.31
N GLU A 116 -15.06 16.29 23.10
CA GLU A 116 -16.48 15.98 22.91
C GLU A 116 -16.87 14.66 23.57
N LEU A 117 -16.03 13.62 23.43
CA LEU A 117 -16.20 12.35 24.16
C LEU A 117 -16.13 12.54 25.67
N GLN A 118 -15.21 13.36 26.15
CA GLN A 118 -14.99 13.57 27.59
C GLN A 118 -16.11 14.37 28.27
N THR A 119 -16.75 15.29 27.55
CA THR A 119 -17.78 16.17 28.09
C THR A 119 -19.17 15.72 27.69
N ASN A 120 -19.59 16.09 26.48
CA ASN A 120 -20.97 15.93 26.02
C ASN A 120 -21.41 14.47 25.96
N PHE A 121 -20.52 13.60 25.42
CA PHE A 121 -20.86 12.20 25.25
C PHE A 121 -21.00 11.47 26.60
N LYS A 122 -20.03 11.63 27.51
CA LYS A 122 -20.11 11.02 28.85
C LYS A 122 -21.35 11.47 29.62
N GLU A 123 -21.72 12.75 29.49
CA GLU A 123 -22.91 13.29 30.13
C GLU A 123 -24.19 12.67 29.53
N ASN A 124 -24.31 12.60 28.23
CA ASN A 124 -25.44 11.98 27.55
C ASN A 124 -25.58 10.49 27.91
N LEU A 125 -24.46 9.76 27.97
CA LEU A 125 -24.46 8.36 28.40
C LEU A 125 -24.89 8.23 29.88
N ARG A 126 -24.42 9.14 30.75
CA ARG A 126 -24.81 9.17 32.16
C ARG A 126 -26.32 9.38 32.31
N GLN A 127 -26.91 10.31 31.54
CA GLN A 127 -28.34 10.55 31.53
C GLN A 127 -29.14 9.33 31.06
N ALA A 128 -28.68 8.67 29.97
CA ALA A 128 -29.31 7.45 29.48
C ALA A 128 -29.30 6.33 30.53
N ARG A 129 -28.16 6.14 31.20
CA ARG A 129 -28.00 5.15 32.29
C ARG A 129 -28.87 5.48 33.49
N HIS A 130 -29.03 6.77 33.83
CA HIS A 130 -29.90 7.22 34.93
C HIS A 130 -31.36 6.82 34.71
N VAL A 131 -31.87 6.92 33.47
CA VAL A 131 -33.22 6.47 33.14
C VAL A 131 -33.40 4.96 33.33
N VAL A 132 -32.38 4.17 32.95
CA VAL A 132 -32.37 2.72 33.18
C VAL A 132 -32.34 2.39 34.68
N ASP A 133 -31.50 3.09 35.46
CA ASP A 133 -31.38 2.89 36.91
C ASP A 133 -32.67 3.28 37.64
N TYR A 134 -33.24 4.43 37.27
CA TYR A 134 -34.54 4.88 37.80
C TYR A 134 -35.64 3.84 37.53
N TYR A 135 -35.70 3.27 36.33
CA TYR A 135 -36.63 2.17 36.06
C TYR A 135 -36.40 0.97 36.98
N GLY A 136 -35.13 0.62 37.24
CA GLY A 136 -34.75 -0.46 38.15
C GLY A 136 -35.17 -0.25 39.60
N GLU A 137 -35.32 1.02 40.03
CA GLU A 137 -35.77 1.42 41.38
C GLU A 137 -37.31 1.37 41.56
N ILE A 138 -38.08 1.40 40.44
CA ILE A 138 -39.52 1.30 40.48
C ILE A 138 -39.92 -0.08 41.06
N PRO A 139 -40.84 -0.13 42.04
CA PRO A 139 -41.36 -1.38 42.54
C PRO A 139 -41.93 -2.26 41.43
N TYR A 140 -41.67 -3.56 41.46
CA TYR A 140 -41.97 -4.49 40.35
C TYR A 140 -43.42 -4.39 39.86
N GLY A 141 -44.38 -4.31 40.77
CA GLY A 141 -45.81 -4.19 40.42
C GLY A 141 -46.25 -2.80 39.89
N ALA A 142 -45.36 -1.80 39.93
CA ALA A 142 -45.65 -0.44 39.43
C ALA A 142 -44.90 -0.16 38.08
N ARG A 143 -44.12 -1.09 37.59
CA ARG A 143 -43.41 -0.98 36.31
C ARG A 143 -44.38 -1.11 35.15
N THR A 144 -44.13 -0.35 34.09
CA THR A 144 -44.90 -0.41 32.84
C THR A 144 -43.97 -0.64 31.64
N SER A 145 -44.53 -1.21 30.58
CA SER A 145 -43.81 -1.38 29.30
C SER A 145 -43.38 -0.05 28.70
N VAL A 146 -44.17 0.99 28.84
CA VAL A 146 -43.84 2.36 28.34
C VAL A 146 -42.62 2.93 29.08
N GLN A 147 -42.50 2.75 30.37
CA GLN A 147 -41.33 3.20 31.14
C GLN A 147 -40.08 2.44 30.70
N MET A 148 -40.19 1.12 30.46
CA MET A 148 -39.10 0.29 29.96
C MET A 148 -38.70 0.71 28.54
N ASP A 149 -39.64 0.94 27.63
CA ASP A 149 -39.36 1.38 26.25
C ASP A 149 -38.62 2.73 26.25
N ASN A 150 -39.04 3.67 27.12
CA ASN A 150 -38.37 4.97 27.26
C ASN A 150 -36.91 4.83 27.74
N ALA A 151 -36.63 3.92 28.66
CA ALA A 151 -35.27 3.63 29.12
C ALA A 151 -34.41 3.04 27.98
N ILE A 152 -34.99 2.14 27.18
CA ILE A 152 -34.33 1.58 25.99
C ILE A 152 -34.02 2.65 24.94
N LEU A 153 -34.99 3.56 24.68
CA LEU A 153 -34.79 4.67 23.73
C LEU A 153 -33.70 5.64 24.19
N GLY A 154 -33.57 5.88 25.49
CA GLY A 154 -32.46 6.66 26.05
C GLY A 154 -31.10 6.04 25.71
N MET A 155 -30.97 4.70 25.80
CA MET A 155 -29.74 3.99 25.42
C MET A 155 -29.48 4.02 23.90
N PHE A 156 -30.53 4.09 23.06
CA PHE A 156 -30.35 4.31 21.63
C PHE A 156 -29.75 5.70 21.37
N GLY A 157 -30.27 6.74 22.04
CA GLY A 157 -29.75 8.11 21.93
C GLY A 157 -28.26 8.22 22.29
N ALA A 158 -27.82 7.51 23.34
CA ALA A 158 -26.42 7.47 23.71
C ALA A 158 -25.54 6.84 22.61
N TRP A 159 -26.04 5.80 21.95
CA TRP A 159 -25.33 5.20 20.82
C TRP A 159 -25.33 6.13 19.59
N ASP A 160 -26.45 6.79 19.28
CA ASP A 160 -26.57 7.73 18.18
C ASP A 160 -25.54 8.88 18.30
N ASN A 161 -25.34 9.38 19.53
CA ASN A 161 -24.28 10.37 19.81
C ASN A 161 -22.87 9.82 19.53
N CYS A 162 -22.60 8.56 19.87
CA CYS A 162 -21.32 7.93 19.54
C CYS A 162 -21.12 7.81 18.03
N ARG A 163 -22.17 7.48 17.30
CA ARG A 163 -22.18 7.41 15.83
C ARG A 163 -21.88 8.76 15.19
N GLU A 164 -22.41 9.86 15.74
CA GLU A 164 -22.08 11.21 15.27
C GLU A 164 -20.58 11.51 15.42
N ILE A 165 -19.97 11.11 16.55
CA ILE A 165 -18.52 11.28 16.75
C ILE A 165 -17.72 10.45 15.75
N LEU A 166 -18.16 9.23 15.43
CA LEU A 166 -17.55 8.39 14.41
C LEU A 166 -17.64 9.05 13.02
N GLN A 167 -18.78 9.64 12.68
CA GLN A 167 -18.96 10.39 11.43
C GLN A 167 -18.09 11.65 11.38
N LYS A 168 -18.02 12.42 12.47
CA LYS A 168 -17.14 13.60 12.58
C LYS A 168 -15.67 13.21 12.43
N LEU A 169 -15.26 12.09 13.02
CA LEU A 169 -13.90 11.56 12.85
C LEU A 169 -13.62 11.28 11.37
N MET A 170 -14.55 10.61 10.68
CA MET A 170 -14.44 10.31 9.26
C MET A 170 -14.26 11.56 8.39
N LEU A 171 -15.01 12.62 8.69
CA LEU A 171 -14.91 13.90 7.96
C LEU A 171 -13.58 14.63 8.20
N GLN A 172 -12.90 14.34 9.31
CA GLN A 172 -11.61 14.95 9.67
C GLN A 172 -10.41 14.15 9.20
N LEU A 173 -10.61 12.99 8.57
CA LEU A 173 -9.52 12.17 8.06
C LEU A 173 -8.74 12.92 6.97
N LYS A 174 -7.43 12.89 7.10
CA LYS A 174 -6.50 13.58 6.19
C LYS A 174 -5.94 12.66 5.11
N SER A 175 -6.01 11.35 5.35
CA SER A 175 -5.55 10.35 4.38
C SER A 175 -6.48 10.33 3.16
N LYS A 176 -5.89 10.50 1.97
CA LYS A 176 -6.59 10.40 0.68
C LYS A 176 -6.38 9.02 0.02
N ASP A 177 -5.86 8.05 0.74
CA ASP A 177 -5.67 6.69 0.22
C ASP A 177 -7.04 6.01 0.06
N SER A 178 -7.36 5.62 -1.16
CA SER A 178 -8.64 4.97 -1.49
C SER A 178 -8.85 3.65 -0.73
N ARG A 179 -7.77 2.93 -0.42
CA ARG A 179 -7.83 1.66 0.34
C ARG A 179 -8.28 1.93 1.77
N ILE A 180 -7.73 2.97 2.39
CA ILE A 180 -8.10 3.40 3.75
C ILE A 180 -9.55 3.88 3.78
N SER A 181 -9.97 4.68 2.79
CA SER A 181 -11.35 5.14 2.65
C SER A 181 -12.35 3.98 2.57
N ASN A 182 -12.02 2.92 1.84
CA ASN A 182 -12.88 1.73 1.75
C ASN A 182 -13.01 1.01 3.11
N TYR A 183 -11.91 0.85 3.87
CA TYR A 183 -11.96 0.28 5.20
C TYR A 183 -12.82 1.12 6.16
N PHE A 184 -12.73 2.45 6.10
CA PHE A 184 -13.57 3.33 6.92
C PHE A 184 -15.06 3.14 6.62
N THR A 185 -15.43 3.13 5.35
CA THR A 185 -16.81 2.92 4.94
C THR A 185 -17.33 1.56 5.44
N LEU A 186 -16.55 0.51 5.28
CA LEU A 186 -16.91 -0.83 5.73
C LEU A 186 -17.08 -0.91 7.26
N ILE A 187 -16.20 -0.27 8.03
CA ILE A 187 -16.28 -0.23 9.49
C ILE A 187 -17.57 0.50 9.95
N ILE A 188 -17.94 1.61 9.30
CA ILE A 188 -19.18 2.32 9.62
C ILE A 188 -20.39 1.44 9.31
N VAL A 189 -20.42 0.83 8.12
CA VAL A 189 -21.51 -0.08 7.72
C VAL A 189 -21.67 -1.23 8.72
N LEU A 190 -20.57 -1.84 9.16
CA LEU A 190 -20.59 -2.91 10.16
C LEU A 190 -20.99 -2.41 11.55
N THR A 191 -20.58 -1.20 11.92
CA THR A 191 -20.96 -0.58 13.19
C THR A 191 -22.46 -0.29 13.21
N ASP A 192 -23.00 0.27 12.12
CA ASP A 192 -24.44 0.50 11.95
C ASP A 192 -25.21 -0.84 11.92
N MET A 193 -24.77 -1.81 11.12
CA MET A 193 -25.40 -3.13 11.04
C MET A 193 -25.52 -3.81 12.40
N ARG A 194 -24.46 -3.76 13.18
CA ARG A 194 -24.43 -4.35 14.51
C ARG A 194 -25.41 -3.65 15.46
N ASP A 195 -25.51 -2.33 15.40
CA ASP A 195 -26.47 -1.61 16.24
C ASP A 195 -27.91 -1.91 15.83
N GLN A 196 -28.20 -1.91 14.53
CA GLN A 196 -29.52 -2.29 14.03
C GLN A 196 -29.92 -3.71 14.46
N ALA A 197 -28.96 -4.65 14.41
CA ALA A 197 -29.15 -6.00 14.89
C ALA A 197 -29.56 -6.04 16.38
N GLY A 198 -28.95 -5.20 17.22
CA GLY A 198 -29.30 -5.10 18.63
C GLY A 198 -30.62 -4.35 18.87
N ARG A 199 -30.93 -3.29 18.09
CA ARG A 199 -32.19 -2.54 18.20
C ARG A 199 -33.43 -3.38 17.84
N MET A 200 -33.27 -4.30 16.89
CA MET A 200 -34.37 -5.12 16.37
C MET A 200 -35.14 -5.82 17.49
N ALA A 201 -34.44 -6.51 18.40
CA ALA A 201 -35.05 -7.14 19.56
C ALA A 201 -35.40 -6.13 20.67
N SER A 202 -34.53 -5.14 20.91
CA SER A 202 -34.75 -4.12 21.94
C SER A 202 -36.02 -3.31 21.71
N ASN A 203 -36.43 -3.11 20.45
CA ASN A 203 -37.66 -2.40 20.11
C ASN A 203 -38.96 -3.09 20.59
N ILE A 204 -38.92 -4.42 20.81
CA ILE A 204 -40.08 -5.20 21.18
C ILE A 204 -39.98 -5.81 22.59
N ILE A 205 -38.82 -5.72 23.23
CA ILE A 205 -38.58 -6.39 24.52
C ILE A 205 -39.48 -5.88 25.63
N ALA A 206 -39.84 -4.58 25.66
CA ALA A 206 -40.69 -4.03 26.67
C ALA A 206 -42.11 -4.66 26.61
N PRO A 207 -42.88 -4.59 25.51
CA PRO A 207 -44.18 -5.22 25.44
C PRO A 207 -44.11 -6.75 25.64
N VAL A 208 -43.08 -7.43 25.11
CA VAL A 208 -42.87 -8.88 25.32
C VAL A 208 -42.65 -9.20 26.80
N SER A 209 -41.90 -8.36 27.54
CA SER A 209 -41.67 -8.58 28.98
C SER A 209 -42.93 -8.45 29.84
N PHE A 210 -43.87 -7.64 29.40
CA PHE A 210 -45.15 -7.43 30.08
C PHE A 210 -46.31 -8.27 29.51
N ASN A 211 -46.02 -9.10 28.52
CA ASN A 211 -47.01 -9.89 27.77
C ASN A 211 -48.14 -9.02 27.18
N GLU A 212 -47.79 -7.83 26.73
CA GLU A 212 -48.69 -6.84 26.11
C GLU A 212 -48.59 -6.92 24.58
N GLU A 213 -49.64 -6.49 23.86
CA GLU A 213 -49.56 -6.36 22.40
C GLU A 213 -48.46 -5.36 22.01
N ILE A 214 -47.68 -5.70 20.99
CA ILE A 214 -46.58 -4.83 20.52
C ILE A 214 -47.19 -3.59 19.86
N PRO A 215 -46.98 -2.38 20.41
CA PRO A 215 -47.50 -1.15 19.85
C PRO A 215 -47.04 -0.91 18.42
N SER A 216 -47.86 -0.24 17.58
CA SER A 216 -47.57 0.04 16.20
C SER A 216 -46.21 0.73 15.98
N ASN A 217 -45.83 1.66 16.86
CA ASN A 217 -44.54 2.34 16.81
C ASN A 217 -43.37 1.39 17.09
N ASN A 218 -43.48 0.48 18.04
CA ASN A 218 -42.46 -0.50 18.37
C ASN A 218 -42.30 -1.51 17.23
N ARG A 219 -43.43 -1.95 16.64
CA ARG A 219 -43.45 -2.79 15.45
C ARG A 219 -42.75 -2.12 14.26
N ALA A 220 -43.13 -0.87 13.96
CA ALA A 220 -42.53 -0.10 12.87
C ALA A 220 -41.02 0.06 13.06
N ARG A 221 -40.55 0.41 14.25
CA ARG A 221 -39.11 0.49 14.57
C ARG A 221 -38.41 -0.86 14.40
N SER A 222 -39.03 -1.94 14.87
CA SER A 222 -38.44 -3.29 14.72
C SER A 222 -38.34 -3.73 13.26
N LEU A 223 -39.39 -3.53 12.46
CA LEU A 223 -39.37 -3.83 11.01
C LEU A 223 -38.35 -2.97 10.27
N GLN A 224 -38.28 -1.67 10.57
CA GLN A 224 -37.28 -0.78 9.98
C GLN A 224 -35.86 -1.28 10.27
N THR A 225 -35.54 -1.67 11.49
CA THR A 225 -34.21 -2.16 11.86
C THR A 225 -33.89 -3.51 11.20
N GLN A 226 -34.89 -4.37 10.98
CA GLN A 226 -34.71 -5.62 10.22
C GLN A 226 -34.36 -5.33 8.76
N HIS A 227 -35.10 -4.45 8.08
CA HIS A 227 -34.82 -4.04 6.71
C HIS A 227 -33.42 -3.39 6.59
N GLN A 228 -33.09 -2.49 7.50
CA GLN A 228 -31.76 -1.88 7.53
C GLN A 228 -30.64 -2.91 7.74
N SER A 229 -30.84 -3.88 8.64
CA SER A 229 -29.85 -4.95 8.86
C SER A 229 -29.61 -5.79 7.60
N ARG A 230 -30.68 -6.16 6.88
CA ARG A 230 -30.57 -6.91 5.61
C ARG A 230 -29.88 -6.08 4.51
N TYR A 231 -30.22 -4.79 4.41
CA TYR A 231 -29.59 -3.88 3.44
C TYR A 231 -28.10 -3.68 3.73
N LEU A 232 -27.75 -3.39 4.98
CA LEU A 232 -26.36 -3.21 5.39
C LEU A 232 -25.54 -4.50 5.19
N TRP A 233 -26.17 -5.68 5.38
CA TRP A 233 -25.54 -6.96 5.08
C TRP A 233 -25.11 -7.10 3.62
N ILE A 234 -25.96 -6.69 2.68
CA ILE A 234 -25.65 -6.69 1.24
C ILE A 234 -24.48 -5.73 0.95
N LEU A 235 -24.49 -4.55 1.60
CA LEU A 235 -23.41 -3.57 1.45
C LEU A 235 -22.06 -4.08 1.95
N VAL A 236 -22.02 -4.86 3.02
CA VAL A 236 -20.77 -5.44 3.57
C VAL A 236 -20.06 -6.28 2.51
N ASP A 237 -20.79 -7.13 1.78
CA ASP A 237 -20.19 -7.95 0.73
C ASP A 237 -19.71 -7.14 -0.48
N THR A 238 -20.48 -6.12 -0.84
CA THR A 238 -20.17 -5.24 -1.98
C THR A 238 -18.95 -4.36 -1.73
N LEU A 239 -18.78 -3.88 -0.49
CA LEU A 239 -17.70 -2.97 -0.12
C LEU A 239 -16.37 -3.69 0.12
N GLN A 240 -16.39 -5.00 0.44
CA GLN A 240 -15.17 -5.75 0.68
C GLN A 240 -14.52 -6.16 -0.64
N PRO A 241 -13.29 -5.70 -0.94
CA PRO A 241 -12.58 -6.11 -2.13
C PRO A 241 -12.34 -7.63 -2.17
N GLU A 242 -12.47 -8.26 -3.33
CA GLU A 242 -12.28 -9.71 -3.49
C GLU A 242 -10.93 -10.22 -2.97
N GLN A 243 -9.87 -9.41 -3.15
CA GLN A 243 -8.52 -9.70 -2.67
C GLN A 243 -8.43 -9.77 -1.13
N ALA A 244 -9.30 -9.03 -0.43
CA ALA A 244 -9.37 -9.00 1.03
C ALA A 244 -10.35 -10.03 1.61
N LYS A 245 -11.08 -10.79 0.77
CA LYS A 245 -11.97 -11.88 1.20
C LYS A 245 -11.17 -13.15 1.51
N THR A 246 -10.43 -13.12 2.61
CA THR A 246 -9.68 -14.28 3.11
C THR A 246 -10.61 -15.47 3.43
N PRO A 247 -10.09 -16.70 3.57
CA PRO A 247 -10.88 -17.85 4.02
C PRO A 247 -11.58 -17.59 5.36
N GLU A 248 -10.92 -16.89 6.28
CA GLU A 248 -11.48 -16.55 7.60
C GLU A 248 -12.60 -15.51 7.47
N TYR A 249 -12.43 -14.48 6.63
CA TYR A 249 -13.52 -13.55 6.30
C TYR A 249 -14.76 -14.31 5.78
N ARG A 250 -14.59 -15.20 4.81
CA ARG A 250 -15.70 -15.96 4.22
C ARG A 250 -16.38 -16.86 5.25
N ARG A 251 -15.62 -17.45 6.16
CA ARG A 251 -16.15 -18.25 7.27
C ARG A 251 -17.01 -17.40 8.21
N LEU A 252 -16.49 -16.26 8.65
CA LEU A 252 -17.22 -15.34 9.53
C LEU A 252 -18.43 -14.74 8.84
N TYR A 253 -18.28 -14.33 7.58
CA TYR A 253 -19.38 -13.84 6.75
C TYR A 253 -20.50 -14.88 6.63
N SER A 254 -20.19 -16.11 6.27
CA SER A 254 -21.18 -17.20 6.17
C SER A 254 -21.87 -17.47 7.51
N ARG A 255 -21.14 -17.33 8.63
CA ARG A 255 -21.69 -17.52 9.97
C ARG A 255 -22.67 -16.40 10.34
N VAL A 256 -22.42 -15.15 9.96
CA VAL A 256 -23.40 -14.06 10.12
C VAL A 256 -24.69 -14.40 9.36
N LYS A 257 -24.57 -14.85 8.11
CA LYS A 257 -25.74 -15.23 7.32
C LYS A 257 -26.54 -16.34 8.02
N SER A 258 -25.91 -17.45 8.32
CA SER A 258 -26.60 -18.64 8.84
C SER A 258 -27.15 -18.45 10.25
N GLU A 259 -26.45 -17.71 11.14
CA GLU A 259 -26.85 -17.58 12.53
C GLU A 259 -27.69 -16.32 12.79
N PHE A 260 -27.29 -15.17 12.22
CA PHE A 260 -28.01 -13.93 12.49
C PHE A 260 -29.14 -13.69 11.49
N ILE A 261 -28.87 -13.70 10.17
CA ILE A 261 -29.88 -13.38 9.16
C ILE A 261 -30.94 -14.48 9.08
N ASP A 262 -30.53 -15.75 8.96
CA ASP A 262 -31.43 -16.88 8.69
C ASP A 262 -32.08 -17.45 9.96
N LYS A 263 -31.50 -17.24 11.17
CA LYS A 263 -32.04 -17.75 12.44
C LYS A 263 -32.37 -16.65 13.44
N GLY A 264 -31.59 -15.58 13.52
CA GLY A 264 -31.77 -14.49 14.49
C GLY A 264 -32.96 -13.59 14.17
N ILE A 265 -33.06 -13.11 12.92
CA ILE A 265 -34.19 -12.27 12.49
C ILE A 265 -35.51 -12.99 12.65
N PRO A 266 -35.70 -14.27 12.24
CA PRO A 266 -36.94 -15.00 12.42
C PRO A 266 -37.44 -15.11 13.86
N ILE A 267 -36.56 -15.05 14.88
CA ILE A 267 -36.99 -15.02 16.29
C ILE A 267 -37.88 -13.79 16.56
N VAL A 268 -37.48 -12.64 16.03
CA VAL A 268 -38.24 -11.38 16.22
C VAL A 268 -39.48 -11.37 15.34
N GLU A 269 -39.38 -11.85 14.09
CA GLU A 269 -40.51 -11.98 13.18
C GLU A 269 -41.63 -12.82 13.79
N LYS A 270 -41.28 -13.96 14.39
CA LYS A 270 -42.25 -14.82 15.08
C LYS A 270 -42.96 -14.10 16.24
N LEU A 271 -42.23 -13.37 17.07
CA LEU A 271 -42.85 -12.59 18.18
C LEU A 271 -43.79 -11.47 17.66
N LEU A 272 -43.45 -10.85 16.54
CA LEU A 272 -44.31 -9.87 15.87
C LEU A 272 -45.60 -10.52 15.35
N GLU A 273 -45.52 -11.74 14.82
CA GLU A 273 -46.68 -12.52 14.33
C GLU A 273 -47.56 -12.97 15.53
N GLU A 274 -46.97 -13.49 16.60
CA GLU A 274 -47.69 -13.90 17.82
C GLU A 274 -48.46 -12.69 18.41
N SER A 275 -47.82 -11.52 18.47
CA SER A 275 -48.47 -10.29 18.89
C SER A 275 -49.68 -9.93 18.02
N GLN A 276 -49.58 -10.08 16.68
CA GLN A 276 -50.68 -9.78 15.75
C GLN A 276 -51.86 -10.75 15.87
N ARG A 277 -51.58 -12.00 16.27
CA ARG A 277 -52.60 -13.04 16.44
C ARG A 277 -53.22 -12.99 17.86
N GLY A 278 -52.68 -12.15 18.75
CA GLY A 278 -53.08 -12.16 20.17
C GLY A 278 -52.69 -13.42 20.90
N GLU A 279 -51.66 -14.13 20.40
CA GLU A 279 -51.15 -15.36 21.00
C GLU A 279 -50.13 -15.03 22.11
N PRO A 280 -50.00 -15.85 23.17
CA PRO A 280 -48.97 -15.64 24.16
C PRO A 280 -47.56 -15.81 23.52
N TYR A 281 -46.65 -14.94 23.93
CA TYR A 281 -45.26 -15.00 23.40
C TYR A 281 -44.56 -16.26 23.84
N TYR A 282 -43.88 -16.92 22.91
CA TYR A 282 -43.09 -18.15 23.19
C TYR A 282 -41.77 -17.85 23.94
N LEU A 283 -41.35 -16.56 24.03
CA LEU A 283 -40.20 -16.10 24.81
C LEU A 283 -40.63 -14.92 25.70
N ASN A 284 -40.10 -14.91 26.92
CA ASN A 284 -40.17 -13.67 27.73
C ASN A 284 -38.98 -12.74 27.38
N GLY A 285 -38.96 -11.53 27.95
CA GLY A 285 -37.96 -10.52 27.66
C GLY A 285 -36.51 -10.95 27.93
N THR A 286 -36.28 -11.69 29.02
CA THR A 286 -34.95 -12.22 29.34
C THR A 286 -34.52 -13.28 28.34
N GLN A 287 -35.39 -14.22 28.01
CA GLN A 287 -35.15 -15.27 27.02
C GLN A 287 -34.93 -14.69 25.62
N LEU A 288 -35.68 -13.67 25.23
CA LEU A 288 -35.48 -12.94 23.98
C LEU A 288 -34.08 -12.31 23.94
N THR A 289 -33.67 -11.64 25.01
CA THR A 289 -32.32 -11.05 25.08
C THR A 289 -31.23 -12.13 24.91
N GLU A 290 -31.33 -13.24 25.61
CA GLU A 290 -30.34 -14.34 25.53
C GLU A 290 -30.31 -15.00 24.15
N ALA A 291 -31.46 -15.22 23.53
CA ALA A 291 -31.57 -15.83 22.20
C ALA A 291 -30.93 -14.95 21.11
N ILE A 292 -31.09 -13.65 21.20
CA ILE A 292 -30.55 -12.71 20.20
C ILE A 292 -29.07 -12.41 20.44
N VAL A 293 -28.60 -12.28 21.70
CA VAL A 293 -27.18 -12.00 21.99
C VAL A 293 -26.26 -13.03 21.35
N GLY A 294 -26.57 -14.32 21.46
CA GLY A 294 -25.75 -15.37 20.83
C GLY A 294 -25.67 -15.27 19.30
N LYS A 295 -26.76 -14.83 18.64
CA LYS A 295 -26.83 -14.69 17.19
C LYS A 295 -26.10 -13.44 16.68
N PHE A 296 -26.33 -12.34 17.34
CA PHE A 296 -25.73 -11.06 16.98
C PHE A 296 -24.21 -10.99 17.24
N THR A 297 -23.67 -11.83 18.14
CA THR A 297 -22.22 -11.93 18.36
C THR A 297 -21.47 -12.28 17.08
N THR A 298 -22.09 -12.98 16.13
CA THR A 298 -21.46 -13.29 14.83
C THR A 298 -21.14 -12.06 14.02
N VAL A 299 -21.97 -11.01 14.09
CA VAL A 299 -21.71 -9.71 13.44
C VAL A 299 -20.50 -9.03 14.08
N VAL A 300 -20.40 -9.15 15.41
CA VAL A 300 -19.26 -8.62 16.18
C VAL A 300 -17.96 -9.32 15.81
N ASP A 301 -17.99 -10.65 15.69
CA ASP A 301 -16.81 -11.44 15.31
C ASP A 301 -16.27 -11.00 13.93
N LEU A 302 -17.18 -10.81 12.97
CA LEU A 302 -16.82 -10.31 11.64
C LEU A 302 -16.25 -8.88 11.68
N GLN A 303 -16.89 -7.98 12.43
CA GLN A 303 -16.41 -6.60 12.59
C GLN A 303 -15.04 -6.56 13.25
N SER A 304 -14.84 -7.31 14.32
CA SER A 304 -13.57 -7.37 15.05
C SER A 304 -12.45 -7.88 14.14
N TYR A 305 -12.72 -8.94 13.37
CA TYR A 305 -11.77 -9.47 12.40
C TYR A 305 -11.33 -8.40 11.38
N ILE A 306 -12.28 -7.66 10.80
CA ILE A 306 -11.97 -6.63 9.80
C ILE A 306 -11.20 -5.47 10.42
N LEU A 307 -11.56 -5.05 11.64
CA LEU A 307 -10.82 -4.03 12.39
C LEU A 307 -9.39 -4.47 12.70
N ASP A 308 -9.21 -5.72 13.17
CA ASP A 308 -7.89 -6.27 13.48
C ASP A 308 -7.02 -6.34 12.23
N GLU A 309 -7.56 -6.87 11.14
CA GLU A 309 -6.89 -7.00 9.86
C GLU A 309 -6.48 -5.62 9.30
N SER A 310 -7.37 -4.63 9.39
CA SER A 310 -7.09 -3.25 8.97
C SER A 310 -5.91 -2.64 9.75
N VAL A 311 -5.83 -2.87 11.07
CA VAL A 311 -4.73 -2.41 11.91
C VAL A 311 -3.43 -3.14 11.56
N VAL A 312 -3.49 -4.45 11.31
CA VAL A 312 -2.33 -5.26 10.91
C VAL A 312 -1.77 -4.75 9.57
N ILE A 313 -2.61 -4.59 8.56
CA ILE A 313 -2.20 -4.09 7.24
C ILE A 313 -1.58 -2.69 7.36
N ALA A 314 -2.25 -1.75 8.02
CA ALA A 314 -1.73 -0.40 8.19
C ALA A 314 -0.41 -0.37 9.00
N THR A 315 -0.26 -1.27 9.98
CA THR A 315 0.98 -1.40 10.74
C THR A 315 2.11 -1.92 9.85
N GLN A 316 1.83 -2.91 9.01
CA GLN A 316 2.81 -3.49 8.09
C GLN A 316 3.24 -2.49 7.00
N GLU A 317 2.29 -1.73 6.44
CA GLU A 317 2.58 -0.64 5.52
C GLU A 317 3.45 0.45 6.15
N ASN A 318 3.15 0.86 7.38
CA ASN A 318 3.95 1.84 8.11
C ASN A 318 5.37 1.34 8.42
N ILE A 319 5.52 0.06 8.81
CA ILE A 319 6.84 -0.56 9.02
C ILE A 319 7.62 -0.61 7.70
N SER A 320 6.97 -1.02 6.61
CA SER A 320 7.58 -1.08 5.27
C SER A 320 8.03 0.30 4.81
N ALA A 321 7.18 1.32 4.92
CA ALA A 321 7.51 2.70 4.56
C ALA A 321 8.65 3.27 5.43
N ARG A 322 8.63 2.99 6.75
CA ARG A 322 9.73 3.38 7.65
C ARG A 322 11.05 2.74 7.24
N ASN A 323 11.03 1.43 6.99
CA ASN A 323 12.22 0.70 6.58
C ASN A 323 12.72 1.17 5.21
N GLY A 324 11.80 1.45 4.27
CA GLY A 324 12.11 2.07 2.98
C GLY A 324 12.78 3.43 3.13
N PHE A 325 12.24 4.30 3.99
CA PHE A 325 12.85 5.60 4.29
C PHE A 325 14.26 5.45 4.90
N LEU A 326 14.42 4.57 5.89
CA LEU A 326 15.73 4.33 6.52
C LEU A 326 16.74 3.77 5.51
N LEU A 327 16.32 2.85 4.66
CA LEU A 327 17.15 2.29 3.59
C LEU A 327 17.55 3.36 2.57
N THR A 328 16.62 4.19 2.12
CA THR A 328 16.89 5.31 1.21
C THR A 328 17.88 6.29 1.82
N LEU A 329 17.70 6.63 3.09
CA LEU A 329 18.62 7.50 3.84
C LEU A 329 20.02 6.87 3.94
N LEU A 330 20.11 5.60 4.30
CA LEU A 330 21.37 4.86 4.43
C LEU A 330 22.12 4.80 3.09
N ILE A 331 21.42 4.43 2.01
CA ILE A 331 22.02 4.35 0.66
C ILE A 331 22.52 5.74 0.23
N SER A 332 21.72 6.78 0.47
CA SER A 332 22.10 8.16 0.14
C SER A 332 23.33 8.64 0.94
N LEU A 333 23.40 8.31 2.23
CA LEU A 333 24.55 8.63 3.08
C LEU A 333 25.82 7.88 2.66
N ILE A 334 25.70 6.58 2.34
CA ILE A 334 26.82 5.78 1.85
C ILE A 334 27.31 6.34 0.50
N SER A 335 26.38 6.67 -0.41
CA SER A 335 26.73 7.26 -1.70
C SER A 335 27.45 8.60 -1.56
N LEU A 336 26.99 9.46 -0.68
CA LEU A 336 27.64 10.74 -0.38
C LEU A 336 29.01 10.54 0.29
N ALA A 337 29.10 9.64 1.27
CA ALA A 337 30.35 9.33 1.96
C ALA A 337 31.39 8.76 0.99
N THR A 338 30.98 7.83 0.11
CA THR A 338 31.88 7.28 -0.93
C THR A 338 32.33 8.34 -1.92
N ALA A 339 31.44 9.24 -2.33
CA ALA A 339 31.80 10.36 -3.19
C ALA A 339 32.83 11.30 -2.52
N LEU A 340 32.61 11.67 -1.24
CA LEU A 340 33.55 12.49 -0.47
C LEU A 340 34.88 11.80 -0.22
N LEU A 341 34.88 10.50 0.11
CA LEU A 341 36.10 9.71 0.29
C LEU A 341 36.88 9.61 -1.02
N THR A 342 36.18 9.37 -2.13
CA THR A 342 36.79 9.32 -3.46
C THR A 342 37.40 10.68 -3.83
N LEU A 343 36.69 11.77 -3.52
CA LEU A 343 37.20 13.14 -3.70
C LEU A 343 38.50 13.35 -2.92
N ASN A 344 38.49 13.06 -1.61
CA ASN A 344 39.62 13.24 -0.73
C ASN A 344 40.81 12.35 -1.14
N TYR A 345 40.53 11.09 -1.52
CA TYR A 345 41.55 10.17 -2.01
C TYR A 345 42.17 10.65 -3.33
N ALA A 346 41.34 11.05 -4.30
CA ALA A 346 41.80 11.59 -5.57
C ALA A 346 42.68 12.84 -5.38
N GLN A 347 42.22 13.78 -4.52
CA GLN A 347 42.95 15.00 -4.24
C GLN A 347 44.32 14.73 -3.59
N ARG A 348 44.38 13.83 -2.59
CA ARG A 348 45.62 13.58 -1.83
C ARG A 348 46.56 12.61 -2.51
N ARG A 349 46.04 11.58 -3.17
CA ARG A 349 46.85 10.48 -3.73
C ARG A 349 47.10 10.57 -5.24
N VAL A 350 46.27 11.34 -5.97
CA VAL A 350 46.41 11.49 -7.42
C VAL A 350 46.91 12.87 -7.79
N PHE A 351 46.16 13.90 -7.39
CA PHE A 351 46.45 15.26 -7.89
C PHE A 351 47.63 15.93 -7.19
N SER A 352 47.77 15.79 -5.85
CA SER A 352 48.89 16.37 -5.14
C SER A 352 50.24 15.83 -5.61
N PRO A 353 50.47 14.50 -5.81
CA PRO A 353 51.71 13.98 -6.38
C PRO A 353 51.90 14.39 -7.84
N LEU A 354 50.81 14.46 -8.65
CA LEU A 354 50.91 14.88 -10.06
C LEU A 354 51.33 16.36 -10.19
N ILE A 355 50.80 17.21 -9.37
CA ILE A 355 51.19 18.64 -9.33
C ILE A 355 52.66 18.75 -8.89
N LYS A 356 53.08 17.99 -7.87
CA LYS A 356 54.49 17.93 -7.43
C LYS A 356 55.41 17.35 -8.51
N ALA A 357 54.99 16.26 -9.18
CA ALA A 357 55.77 15.69 -10.29
C ALA A 357 55.92 16.66 -11.45
N ARG A 358 54.82 17.39 -11.80
CA ARG A 358 54.87 18.42 -12.84
C ARG A 358 55.76 19.63 -12.47
N THR A 359 55.66 20.12 -11.24
CA THR A 359 56.56 21.19 -10.78
C THR A 359 58.01 20.71 -10.81
N LEU A 360 58.29 19.50 -10.37
CA LEU A 360 59.62 18.90 -10.51
C LEU A 360 60.08 18.76 -11.96
N ILE A 361 59.23 18.34 -12.91
CA ILE A 361 59.54 18.28 -14.33
C ILE A 361 59.76 19.66 -14.93
N LEU A 362 58.98 20.66 -14.56
CA LEU A 362 59.15 22.03 -15.02
C LEU A 362 60.36 22.71 -14.41
N ASP A 363 60.64 22.47 -13.14
CA ASP A 363 61.86 22.94 -12.45
C ASP A 363 63.10 22.29 -13.07
N LEU A 364 63.03 20.99 -13.39
CA LEU A 364 64.09 20.29 -14.13
C LEU A 364 64.25 20.81 -15.56
N SER A 365 63.17 21.25 -16.24
CA SER A 365 63.26 21.82 -17.58
C SER A 365 63.78 23.25 -17.62
N HIS A 366 63.61 24.03 -16.52
CA HIS A 366 64.16 25.36 -16.41
C HIS A 366 65.61 25.39 -15.87
N SER A 367 66.06 24.32 -15.23
CA SER A 367 67.46 24.20 -14.80
C SER A 367 68.42 23.68 -15.86
N SER A 368 67.92 23.43 -17.08
CA SER A 368 68.76 22.93 -18.18
C SER A 368 69.71 23.96 -18.85
N ASP A 369 69.68 25.24 -18.43
CA ASP A 369 70.64 26.23 -18.91
C ASP A 369 71.93 26.33 -18.14
N HIS A 370 72.17 25.45 -17.12
CA HIS A 370 73.42 25.37 -16.36
C HIS A 370 73.86 23.90 -16.15
N TRP A 371 73.92 23.16 -17.25
CA TRP A 371 74.47 21.78 -17.22
C TRP A 371 75.84 21.74 -17.91
N THR A 372 76.84 22.25 -17.22
CA THR A 372 78.22 21.77 -17.39
C THR A 372 78.82 21.66 -15.99
N ASP A 373 79.25 20.38 -15.74
CA ASP A 373 80.07 20.00 -14.58
C ASP A 373 79.42 20.01 -13.17
N GLU A 374 78.65 18.97 -12.87
CA GLU A 374 78.76 18.20 -11.61
C GLU A 374 77.77 17.02 -11.66
N MET A 375 78.02 16.09 -12.54
CA MET A 375 77.28 14.84 -12.57
C MET A 375 78.08 13.75 -11.83
N ASN A 376 77.89 13.65 -10.52
CA ASN A 376 78.17 12.39 -9.83
C ASN A 376 77.31 12.24 -8.54
N VAL A 377 76.53 11.19 -8.58
CA VAL A 377 76.13 10.33 -7.45
C VAL A 377 74.73 10.47 -6.83
N THR A 378 73.87 11.46 -7.11
CA THR A 378 72.55 11.52 -6.43
C THR A 378 71.33 11.32 -7.37
N THR A 379 71.53 11.28 -8.70
CA THR A 379 70.42 11.31 -9.69
C THR A 379 69.81 9.95 -10.00
N LYS A 380 70.38 8.82 -9.58
CA LYS A 380 69.79 7.48 -9.88
C LYS A 380 68.56 7.17 -9.04
N GLY A 381 68.39 7.75 -7.87
CA GLY A 381 67.25 7.50 -6.99
C GLY A 381 65.98 8.26 -7.39
N GLU A 382 66.15 9.51 -7.86
CA GLU A 382 65.02 10.38 -8.21
C GLU A 382 64.41 10.07 -9.60
N PHE A 383 65.21 9.66 -10.57
CA PHE A 383 64.70 9.18 -11.84
C PHE A 383 63.92 7.85 -11.72
N PHE A 384 64.35 6.96 -10.83
CA PHE A 384 63.61 5.72 -10.55
C PHE A 384 62.25 6.02 -9.91
N SER A 385 62.15 6.99 -9.02
CA SER A 385 60.90 7.42 -8.38
C SER A 385 59.94 8.08 -9.36
N LEU A 386 60.44 8.79 -10.39
CA LEU A 386 59.62 9.40 -11.41
C LEU A 386 59.04 8.36 -12.38
N PHE A 387 59.87 7.39 -12.84
CA PHE A 387 59.41 6.27 -13.67
C PHE A 387 58.43 5.38 -12.91
N GLU A 388 58.66 5.12 -11.64
CA GLU A 388 57.76 4.37 -10.77
C GLU A 388 56.44 5.12 -10.54
N ALA A 389 56.49 6.46 -10.42
CA ALA A 389 55.30 7.31 -10.32
C ALA A 389 54.48 7.33 -11.63
N ILE A 390 55.18 7.37 -12.80
CA ILE A 390 54.56 7.30 -14.13
C ILE A 390 53.95 5.92 -14.36
N ASP A 391 54.66 4.84 -14.04
CA ASP A 391 54.19 3.47 -14.17
C ASP A 391 52.99 3.17 -13.22
N ARG A 392 53.04 3.69 -11.98
CA ARG A 392 51.87 3.69 -11.08
C ARG A 392 50.70 4.50 -11.61
N LEU A 393 50.97 5.64 -12.23
CA LEU A 393 49.93 6.48 -12.83
C LEU A 393 49.28 5.76 -14.03
N GLN A 394 50.07 5.14 -14.90
CA GLN A 394 49.53 4.33 -16.01
C GLN A 394 48.62 3.19 -15.49
N ARG A 395 49.08 2.48 -14.48
CA ARG A 395 48.24 1.42 -13.86
C ARG A 395 46.95 1.95 -13.25
N MET A 396 47.00 3.10 -12.56
CA MET A 396 45.78 3.72 -12.01
C MET A 396 44.80 4.21 -13.10
N LEU A 397 45.32 4.75 -14.20
CA LEU A 397 44.47 5.14 -15.34
C LEU A 397 43.78 3.93 -15.98
N GLN A 398 44.50 2.82 -16.15
CA GLN A 398 43.88 1.57 -16.65
C GLN A 398 42.80 1.02 -15.72
N GLN A 399 43.01 1.10 -14.40
CA GLN A 399 41.99 0.66 -13.42
C GLN A 399 40.76 1.58 -13.44
N ARG A 400 40.95 2.89 -13.59
CA ARG A 400 39.87 3.83 -13.74
C ARG A 400 39.01 3.57 -14.98
N ASP A 401 39.67 3.31 -16.11
CA ASP A 401 38.99 3.03 -17.38
C ASP A 401 38.16 1.72 -17.30
N ALA A 402 38.67 0.71 -16.58
CA ALA A 402 37.93 -0.52 -16.28
C ALA A 402 36.71 -0.27 -15.38
N PHE A 403 36.85 0.63 -14.39
CA PHE A 403 35.74 1.01 -13.50
C PHE A 403 34.67 1.87 -14.20
N GLU A 404 35.07 2.82 -15.07
CA GLU A 404 34.14 3.58 -15.93
C GLU A 404 33.36 2.63 -16.85
N PHE A 405 34.02 1.62 -17.39
CA PHE A 405 33.37 0.60 -18.23
C PHE A 405 32.32 -0.21 -17.43
N GLN A 406 32.62 -0.57 -16.17
CA GLN A 406 31.66 -1.26 -15.29
C GLN A 406 30.46 -0.37 -14.95
N LEU A 407 30.69 0.91 -14.61
CA LEU A 407 29.62 1.88 -14.33
C LEU A 407 28.73 2.08 -15.57
N LYS A 408 29.31 2.15 -16.74
CA LYS A 408 28.56 2.28 -17.99
C LYS A 408 27.68 1.08 -18.29
N ASN A 409 28.17 -0.14 -18.00
CA ASN A 409 27.38 -1.37 -18.13
C ASN A 409 26.21 -1.41 -17.13
N ILE A 410 26.42 -0.99 -15.88
CA ILE A 410 25.36 -0.92 -14.86
C ILE A 410 24.31 0.12 -15.26
N ALA A 411 24.74 1.29 -15.75
CA ALA A 411 23.85 2.36 -16.20
C ALA A 411 22.98 1.97 -17.39
N ASN A 412 23.45 1.06 -18.24
CA ASN A 412 22.80 0.65 -19.48
C ASN A 412 21.90 -0.59 -19.35
N THR A 413 21.85 -1.20 -18.17
CA THR A 413 21.08 -2.43 -17.93
C THR A 413 19.82 -2.14 -17.10
N ASP A 414 18.71 -2.77 -17.43
CA ASP A 414 17.50 -2.76 -16.61
C ASP A 414 17.71 -3.67 -15.38
N PRO A 415 17.61 -3.13 -14.16
CA PRO A 415 17.96 -3.87 -12.95
C PRO A 415 17.01 -5.03 -12.64
N LEU A 416 15.78 -5.00 -13.16
CA LEU A 416 14.82 -6.07 -12.95
C LEU A 416 15.04 -7.24 -13.89
N THR A 417 15.25 -6.97 -15.17
CA THR A 417 15.27 -7.99 -16.24
C THR A 417 16.67 -8.34 -16.72
N GLY A 418 17.65 -7.49 -16.44
CA GLY A 418 19.01 -7.65 -16.93
C GLY A 418 19.15 -7.55 -18.46
N VAL A 419 18.13 -7.05 -19.18
CA VAL A 419 18.27 -6.62 -20.57
C VAL A 419 18.69 -5.14 -20.61
N SER A 420 18.95 -4.61 -21.79
CA SER A 420 19.27 -3.20 -21.92
C SER A 420 18.10 -2.33 -21.49
N ASN A 421 18.41 -1.19 -20.90
CA ASN A 421 17.42 -0.19 -20.55
C ASN A 421 17.28 0.87 -21.66
N ARG A 422 16.37 1.81 -21.46
CA ARG A 422 16.12 2.90 -22.41
C ARG A 422 17.36 3.77 -22.68
N LEU A 423 18.27 3.89 -21.70
CA LEU A 423 19.51 4.63 -21.85
C LEU A 423 20.45 3.94 -22.85
N ALA A 424 20.58 2.61 -22.73
CA ALA A 424 21.35 1.82 -23.67
C ALA A 424 20.82 1.95 -25.10
N LEU A 425 19.51 1.94 -25.28
CA LEU A 425 18.90 2.22 -26.58
C LEU A 425 19.28 3.61 -27.11
N SER A 426 19.22 4.64 -26.27
CA SER A 426 19.58 6.01 -26.68
C SER A 426 21.05 6.11 -27.09
N GLU A 427 21.96 5.40 -26.42
CA GLU A 427 23.37 5.32 -26.79
C GLU A 427 23.57 4.58 -28.11
N TYR A 428 22.89 3.46 -28.27
CA TYR A 428 22.92 2.70 -29.54
C TYR A 428 22.43 3.54 -30.71
N LEU A 429 21.31 4.25 -30.54
CA LEU A 429 20.73 5.10 -31.58
C LEU A 429 21.66 6.24 -31.98
N LYS A 430 22.35 6.91 -31.05
CA LYS A 430 23.37 7.93 -31.36
C LYS A 430 24.45 7.41 -32.30
N ILE A 431 24.84 6.16 -32.14
CA ILE A 431 25.82 5.50 -33.02
C ILE A 431 25.21 5.24 -34.40
N VAL A 432 23.98 4.67 -34.41
CA VAL A 432 23.32 4.27 -35.66
C VAL A 432 22.87 5.48 -36.48
N GLU A 433 22.45 6.58 -35.83
CA GLU A 433 22.06 7.85 -36.48
C GLU A 433 23.21 8.48 -37.28
N SER A 434 24.46 8.17 -36.92
CA SER A 434 25.63 8.55 -37.73
C SER A 434 25.73 7.74 -39.04
N TYR A 435 24.95 6.69 -39.20
CA TYR A 435 24.89 5.82 -40.36
C TYR A 435 23.43 5.55 -40.78
N PRO A 436 22.67 6.51 -41.33
CA PRO A 436 21.23 6.40 -41.58
C PRO A 436 20.83 5.22 -42.47
N GLN A 437 21.75 4.75 -43.33
CA GLN A 437 21.54 3.57 -44.18
C GLN A 437 21.27 2.30 -43.37
N LYS A 438 21.71 2.21 -42.13
CA LYS A 438 21.43 1.05 -41.25
C LYS A 438 19.93 0.89 -40.96
N PHE A 439 19.19 1.97 -40.82
CA PHE A 439 17.75 1.88 -40.56
C PHE A 439 16.96 1.23 -41.70
N THR A 440 17.45 1.28 -42.93
CA THR A 440 16.78 0.63 -44.07
C THR A 440 16.84 -0.90 -44.02
N GLN A 441 17.72 -1.46 -43.19
CA GLN A 441 17.93 -2.90 -43.00
C GLN A 441 17.66 -3.37 -41.57
N THR A 442 17.23 -2.46 -40.71
CA THR A 442 16.90 -2.76 -39.31
C THR A 442 15.44 -3.17 -39.19
N CYS A 443 15.21 -4.28 -38.51
CA CYS A 443 13.89 -4.70 -38.04
C CYS A 443 13.73 -4.23 -36.58
N LEU A 444 12.65 -3.55 -36.29
CA LEU A 444 12.22 -3.23 -34.93
C LEU A 444 10.95 -4.05 -34.60
N MET A 445 11.01 -4.77 -33.49
CA MET A 445 9.84 -5.39 -32.87
C MET A 445 9.50 -4.67 -31.59
N ILE A 446 8.24 -4.32 -31.39
CA ILE A 446 7.70 -3.79 -30.13
C ILE A 446 6.81 -4.89 -29.55
N ILE A 447 7.07 -5.25 -28.32
CA ILE A 447 6.40 -6.31 -27.59
C ILE A 447 5.76 -5.71 -26.37
N ASP A 448 4.50 -5.92 -26.19
CA ASP A 448 3.71 -5.40 -25.06
C ASP A 448 2.95 -6.55 -24.40
N ILE A 449 2.98 -6.59 -23.09
CA ILE A 449 2.34 -7.65 -22.30
C ILE A 449 0.85 -7.40 -22.22
N ASP A 450 0.07 -8.29 -22.81
CA ASP A 450 -1.37 -8.15 -22.85
C ASP A 450 -1.98 -8.10 -21.46
N ARG A 451 -2.78 -7.06 -21.22
CA ARG A 451 -3.50 -6.86 -19.96
C ARG A 451 -2.60 -6.85 -18.71
N PHE A 452 -1.35 -6.45 -18.84
CA PHE A 452 -0.39 -6.44 -17.72
C PHE A 452 -0.90 -5.70 -16.50
N LYS A 453 -1.62 -4.60 -16.69
CA LYS A 453 -2.27 -3.87 -15.60
C LYS A 453 -3.24 -4.77 -14.82
N GLN A 454 -4.02 -5.62 -15.49
CA GLN A 454 -4.92 -6.56 -14.81
C GLN A 454 -4.14 -7.61 -14.00
N VAL A 455 -2.98 -8.05 -14.49
CA VAL A 455 -2.09 -8.95 -13.74
C VAL A 455 -1.62 -8.25 -12.45
N ASN A 456 -1.18 -7.01 -12.54
CA ASN A 456 -0.77 -6.24 -11.37
C ASN A 456 -1.93 -5.98 -10.40
N ASP A 457 -3.08 -5.61 -10.92
CA ASP A 457 -4.27 -5.31 -10.13
C ASP A 457 -4.81 -6.57 -9.40
N GLN A 458 -4.66 -7.74 -10.02
CA GLN A 458 -5.17 -9.01 -9.51
C GLN A 458 -4.17 -9.75 -8.61
N TYR A 459 -2.88 -9.76 -8.97
CA TYR A 459 -1.85 -10.59 -8.31
C TYR A 459 -0.76 -9.76 -7.62
N GLY A 460 -0.81 -8.44 -7.75
CA GLY A 460 0.15 -7.53 -7.17
C GLY A 460 1.42 -7.34 -8.00
N HIS A 461 2.15 -6.27 -7.70
CA HIS A 461 3.34 -5.87 -8.46
C HIS A 461 4.49 -6.88 -8.41
N ILE A 462 4.62 -7.65 -7.32
CA ILE A 462 5.67 -8.68 -7.22
C ILE A 462 5.45 -9.77 -8.28
N VAL A 463 4.20 -10.20 -8.49
CA VAL A 463 3.88 -11.16 -9.54
C VAL A 463 4.06 -10.53 -10.93
N GLY A 464 3.66 -9.26 -11.09
CA GLY A 464 3.95 -8.52 -12.31
C GLY A 464 5.43 -8.44 -12.65
N ASP A 465 6.28 -8.17 -11.66
CA ASP A 465 7.73 -8.17 -11.84
C ASP A 465 8.26 -9.56 -12.26
N HIS A 466 7.75 -10.64 -11.67
CA HIS A 466 8.06 -12.01 -12.10
C HIS A 466 7.64 -12.27 -13.55
N VAL A 467 6.48 -11.79 -13.97
CA VAL A 467 6.02 -11.86 -15.36
C VAL A 467 7.00 -11.16 -16.29
N ILE A 468 7.41 -9.94 -15.96
CA ILE A 468 8.36 -9.17 -16.76
C ILE A 468 9.71 -9.89 -16.87
N VAL A 469 10.22 -10.42 -15.77
CA VAL A 469 11.49 -11.18 -15.76
C VAL A 469 11.39 -12.42 -16.64
N ASN A 470 10.32 -13.20 -16.49
CA ASN A 470 10.08 -14.38 -17.31
C ASN A 470 10.01 -14.06 -18.80
N ILE A 471 9.32 -12.99 -19.17
CA ILE A 471 9.26 -12.54 -20.57
C ILE A 471 10.65 -12.14 -21.07
N ALA A 472 11.41 -11.37 -20.30
CA ALA A 472 12.78 -11.00 -20.66
C ALA A 472 13.68 -12.23 -20.89
N GLU A 473 13.54 -13.26 -20.06
CA GLU A 473 14.25 -14.53 -20.24
C GLU A 473 13.84 -15.26 -21.53
N GLN A 474 12.54 -15.31 -21.83
CA GLN A 474 12.04 -15.87 -23.07
C GLN A 474 12.57 -15.10 -24.29
N LEU A 475 12.65 -13.78 -24.20
CA LEU A 475 13.23 -12.97 -25.26
C LEU A 475 14.71 -13.31 -25.45
N LYS A 476 15.51 -13.38 -24.38
CA LYS A 476 16.94 -13.75 -24.42
C LYS A 476 17.18 -15.13 -25.04
N GLN A 477 16.32 -16.11 -24.75
CA GLN A 477 16.45 -17.48 -25.27
C GLN A 477 16.11 -17.58 -26.76
N ASN A 478 15.27 -16.68 -27.28
CA ASN A 478 14.78 -16.75 -28.65
C ASN A 478 15.51 -15.83 -29.62
N ILE A 479 16.42 -14.98 -29.12
CA ILE A 479 17.13 -13.95 -29.90
C ILE A 479 18.63 -14.16 -29.76
N ARG A 480 19.39 -13.73 -30.76
CA ARG A 480 20.87 -13.87 -30.78
C ARG A 480 21.48 -12.87 -29.77
N SER A 481 22.64 -13.22 -29.25
CA SER A 481 23.41 -12.33 -28.36
C SER A 481 23.90 -11.04 -29.04
N SER A 482 23.91 -11.01 -30.37
CA SER A 482 24.25 -9.82 -31.17
C SER A 482 23.08 -8.82 -31.29
N ASP A 483 21.85 -9.24 -31.00
CA ASP A 483 20.65 -8.43 -31.17
C ASP A 483 20.35 -7.67 -29.88
N LEU A 484 19.83 -6.47 -30.03
CA LEU A 484 19.57 -5.60 -28.89
C LEU A 484 18.15 -5.81 -28.36
N ILE A 485 18.06 -6.27 -27.10
CA ILE A 485 16.81 -6.33 -26.35
C ILE A 485 16.80 -5.17 -25.37
N VAL A 486 15.73 -4.39 -25.38
CA VAL A 486 15.57 -3.22 -24.50
C VAL A 486 14.24 -3.32 -23.77
N ARG A 487 14.24 -3.14 -22.47
CA ARG A 487 13.03 -2.83 -21.75
C ARG A 487 12.76 -1.33 -21.88
N TYR A 488 11.76 -0.98 -22.68
CA TYR A 488 11.46 0.41 -23.05
C TYR A 488 10.50 1.09 -22.09
N GLY A 489 9.56 0.34 -21.55
CA GLY A 489 8.55 0.77 -20.59
C GLY A 489 8.35 -0.24 -19.47
N GLY A 490 7.31 -0.09 -18.68
CA GLY A 490 6.97 -1.02 -17.60
C GLY A 490 6.79 -2.45 -18.09
N ASP A 491 5.97 -2.62 -19.13
CA ASP A 491 5.52 -3.85 -19.75
C ASP A 491 5.88 -3.95 -21.24
N GLU A 492 6.68 -3.02 -21.73
CA GLU A 492 7.07 -2.92 -23.14
C GLU A 492 8.55 -3.28 -23.35
N PHE A 493 8.81 -4.12 -24.34
CA PHE A 493 10.15 -4.48 -24.80
C PHE A 493 10.33 -4.10 -26.26
N LEU A 494 11.51 -3.63 -26.59
CA LEU A 494 11.95 -3.43 -27.96
C LEU A 494 13.06 -4.42 -28.32
N ILE A 495 13.00 -4.94 -29.52
CA ILE A 495 14.06 -5.77 -30.08
C ILE A 495 14.50 -5.16 -31.40
N LEU A 496 15.79 -4.90 -31.51
CA LEU A 496 16.41 -4.44 -32.76
C LEU A 496 17.23 -5.57 -33.34
N LEU A 497 16.91 -5.91 -34.58
CA LEU A 497 17.54 -6.98 -35.36
C LEU A 497 18.08 -6.40 -36.65
N GLU A 498 19.30 -6.76 -37.00
CA GLU A 498 19.90 -6.31 -38.26
C GLU A 498 19.72 -7.39 -39.36
N GLN A 499 19.55 -6.93 -40.60
CA GLN A 499 19.48 -7.77 -41.81
C GLN A 499 18.41 -8.88 -41.79
N MET A 500 17.19 -8.54 -41.36
CA MET A 500 16.05 -9.47 -41.32
C MET A 500 15.14 -9.30 -42.56
N GLN A 501 14.68 -10.41 -43.12
CA GLN A 501 13.60 -10.41 -44.12
C GLN A 501 12.25 -10.42 -43.44
N PHE A 502 11.22 -9.91 -44.11
CA PHE A 502 9.85 -9.78 -43.54
C PHE A 502 9.30 -11.13 -43.04
N ILE A 503 9.51 -12.19 -43.81
CA ILE A 503 9.04 -13.54 -43.46
C ILE A 503 9.77 -14.05 -42.21
N ASP A 504 11.07 -13.84 -42.11
CA ASP A 504 11.88 -14.30 -40.98
C ASP A 504 11.54 -13.52 -39.70
N ALA A 505 11.31 -12.20 -39.82
CA ALA A 505 10.85 -11.36 -38.71
C ALA A 505 9.49 -11.79 -38.18
N ARG A 506 8.56 -12.11 -39.10
CA ARG A 506 7.23 -12.62 -38.74
C ARG A 506 7.32 -13.98 -38.04
N LEU A 507 8.12 -14.90 -38.56
CA LEU A 507 8.33 -16.22 -37.96
C LEU A 507 8.96 -16.12 -36.57
N LEU A 508 9.94 -15.24 -36.41
CA LEU A 508 10.56 -14.98 -35.11
C LEU A 508 9.57 -14.38 -34.11
N ALA A 509 8.81 -13.38 -34.53
CA ALA A 509 7.79 -12.75 -33.69
C ALA A 509 6.69 -13.75 -33.27
N GLU A 510 6.22 -14.61 -34.19
CA GLU A 510 5.26 -15.69 -33.88
C GLU A 510 5.88 -16.73 -32.94
N LYS A 511 7.14 -17.11 -33.14
CA LYS A 511 7.86 -18.02 -32.23
C LYS A 511 7.92 -17.44 -30.82
N ILE A 512 8.27 -16.17 -30.67
CA ILE A 512 8.31 -15.46 -29.37
C ILE A 512 6.92 -15.43 -28.74
N ARG A 513 5.88 -15.02 -29.50
CA ARG A 513 4.52 -14.96 -29.02
C ARG A 513 4.03 -16.32 -28.50
N ILE A 514 4.25 -17.38 -29.28
CA ILE A 514 3.87 -18.75 -28.89
C ILE A 514 4.65 -19.21 -27.67
N ALA A 515 5.96 -18.99 -27.64
CA ALA A 515 6.80 -19.37 -26.50
C ALA A 515 6.32 -18.74 -25.19
N ILE A 516 5.96 -17.45 -25.24
CA ILE A 516 5.42 -16.74 -24.08
C ILE A 516 4.01 -17.23 -23.73
N SER A 517 3.14 -17.42 -24.71
CA SER A 517 1.73 -17.84 -24.45
C SER A 517 1.61 -19.26 -23.89
N LEU A 518 2.59 -20.12 -24.14
CA LEU A 518 2.64 -21.49 -23.62
C LEU A 518 3.35 -21.58 -22.27
N GLN A 519 3.98 -20.52 -21.84
CA GLN A 519 4.71 -20.52 -20.58
C GLN A 519 3.74 -20.42 -19.40
N GLU A 520 3.95 -21.30 -18.45
CA GLU A 520 3.27 -21.31 -17.17
C GLU A 520 4.16 -20.58 -16.15
N ILE A 521 3.63 -19.55 -15.52
CA ILE A 521 4.32 -18.78 -14.47
C ILE A 521 3.74 -19.22 -13.14
N ASP A 522 4.59 -19.79 -12.28
CA ASP A 522 4.20 -20.27 -10.96
C ASP A 522 3.91 -19.07 -10.03
N LEU A 523 2.74 -19.09 -9.41
CA LEU A 523 2.35 -18.11 -8.40
C LEU A 523 2.81 -18.61 -7.03
N SER A 524 3.75 -17.87 -6.41
CA SER A 524 4.28 -18.20 -5.09
C SER A 524 3.15 -18.36 -4.06
N GLY A 525 2.94 -19.59 -3.58
CA GLY A 525 1.96 -19.91 -2.54
C GLY A 525 0.59 -20.41 -3.02
N SER A 526 0.40 -20.68 -4.31
CA SER A 526 -0.79 -21.35 -4.84
C SER A 526 -0.40 -22.38 -5.90
N ASP A 527 -1.24 -23.41 -6.08
CA ASP A 527 -1.11 -24.36 -7.20
C ASP A 527 -1.63 -23.77 -8.54
N GLU A 528 -2.04 -22.50 -8.54
CA GLU A 528 -2.50 -21.81 -9.74
C GLU A 528 -1.33 -21.34 -10.57
N LYS A 529 -1.43 -21.54 -11.88
CA LYS A 529 -0.45 -21.10 -12.87
C LYS A 529 -1.00 -19.90 -13.64
N LEU A 530 -0.17 -18.89 -13.78
CA LEU A 530 -0.52 -17.71 -14.55
C LEU A 530 -0.07 -17.89 -16.00
N HIS A 531 -1.00 -17.69 -16.94
CA HIS A 531 -0.70 -17.58 -18.35
C HIS A 531 -0.80 -16.12 -18.78
N VAL A 532 0.23 -15.68 -19.48
CA VAL A 532 0.26 -14.33 -20.05
C VAL A 532 0.48 -14.43 -21.56
N SER A 533 0.03 -13.44 -22.29
CA SER A 533 0.30 -13.32 -23.70
C SER A 533 0.92 -11.97 -24.02
N VAL A 534 1.48 -11.85 -25.19
CA VAL A 534 2.05 -10.61 -25.70
C VAL A 534 1.48 -10.28 -27.06
N SER A 535 1.30 -9.00 -27.30
CA SER A 535 1.06 -8.46 -28.62
C SER A 535 2.38 -7.95 -29.21
N ILE A 536 2.67 -8.29 -30.43
CA ILE A 536 3.92 -7.93 -31.10
C ILE A 536 3.62 -7.15 -32.37
N GLY A 537 4.15 -5.95 -32.46
CA GLY A 537 4.18 -5.17 -33.69
C GLY A 537 5.61 -5.07 -34.22
N PHE A 538 5.83 -5.34 -35.50
CA PHE A 538 7.15 -5.17 -36.08
C PHE A 538 7.13 -4.36 -37.36
N ALA A 539 8.27 -3.77 -37.67
CA ALA A 539 8.50 -3.07 -38.93
C ALA A 539 9.93 -3.27 -39.39
N ILE A 540 10.14 -3.29 -40.72
CA ILE A 540 11.45 -3.42 -41.33
C ILE A 540 11.67 -2.24 -42.26
N GLY A 541 12.79 -1.59 -42.10
CA GLY A 541 13.26 -0.54 -42.97
C GLY A 541 12.49 0.79 -42.83
N ALA A 542 13.25 1.84 -42.57
CA ALA A 542 12.77 3.21 -42.53
C ALA A 542 13.88 4.19 -42.86
N ALA A 543 13.54 5.45 -43.11
CA ALA A 543 14.52 6.51 -43.32
C ALA A 543 15.13 7.03 -42.02
N SER A 544 14.45 6.83 -40.88
CA SER A 544 14.87 7.26 -39.56
C SER A 544 14.36 6.34 -38.46
N TRP A 545 14.96 6.49 -37.27
CA TRP A 545 14.48 5.82 -36.06
C TRP A 545 13.00 6.12 -35.76
N ILE A 546 12.62 7.38 -35.84
CA ILE A 546 11.25 7.84 -35.53
C ILE A 546 10.25 7.15 -36.47
N GLU A 547 10.55 7.12 -37.76
CA GLU A 547 9.67 6.47 -38.76
C GLU A 547 9.58 4.95 -38.51
N LEU A 548 10.72 4.30 -38.16
CA LEU A 548 10.74 2.87 -37.86
C LEU A 548 9.89 2.54 -36.63
N LEU A 549 10.03 3.37 -35.60
CA LEU A 549 9.26 3.24 -34.35
C LEU A 549 7.76 3.41 -34.60
N GLU A 550 7.36 4.46 -35.34
CA GLU A 550 5.96 4.69 -35.69
C GLU A 550 5.33 3.57 -36.53
N LYS A 551 6.10 2.97 -37.44
CA LYS A 551 5.62 1.81 -38.23
C LYS A 551 5.40 0.58 -37.34
N ALA A 552 6.35 0.27 -36.46
CA ALA A 552 6.24 -0.85 -35.55
C ALA A 552 5.11 -0.64 -34.52
N ASP A 553 4.96 0.59 -33.99
CA ASP A 553 3.87 0.92 -33.06
C ASP A 553 2.49 0.79 -33.70
N ARG A 554 2.31 1.28 -34.94
CA ARG A 554 1.07 1.06 -35.71
C ARG A 554 0.75 -0.42 -35.89
N SER A 555 1.77 -1.24 -36.08
CA SER A 555 1.62 -2.70 -36.17
C SER A 555 1.22 -3.29 -34.84
N LEU A 556 1.80 -2.84 -33.72
CA LEU A 556 1.43 -3.25 -32.37
C LEU A 556 -0.04 -2.89 -32.06
N LEU A 557 -0.46 -1.69 -32.41
CA LEU A 557 -1.87 -1.28 -32.23
C LEU A 557 -2.83 -2.17 -33.01
N ARG A 558 -2.48 -2.59 -34.24
CA ARG A 558 -3.27 -3.56 -35.00
C ARG A 558 -3.33 -4.93 -34.34
N ALA A 559 -2.19 -5.41 -33.79
CA ALA A 559 -2.15 -6.65 -33.05
C ALA A 559 -3.07 -6.62 -31.82
N LYS A 560 -3.02 -5.52 -31.07
CA LYS A 560 -3.92 -5.30 -29.92
C LYS A 560 -5.40 -5.22 -30.33
N ALA A 561 -5.72 -4.55 -31.46
CA ALA A 561 -7.07 -4.42 -31.98
C ALA A 561 -7.67 -5.73 -32.50
N ARG A 562 -6.86 -6.67 -32.97
CA ARG A 562 -7.27 -8.01 -33.41
C ARG A 562 -7.62 -8.98 -32.27
N GLY A 563 -7.57 -8.53 -31.05
CA GLY A 563 -7.95 -9.34 -29.89
C GLY A 563 -6.76 -9.68 -28.97
N ARG A 564 -5.61 -9.08 -29.20
CA ARG A 564 -4.34 -9.35 -28.50
C ARG A 564 -3.78 -10.73 -28.82
N ASN A 565 -2.68 -11.13 -28.13
CA ASN A 565 -1.98 -12.39 -28.41
C ASN A 565 -1.79 -12.59 -29.92
N ALA A 566 -1.26 -11.58 -30.58
CA ALA A 566 -1.16 -11.52 -32.04
C ALA A 566 0.12 -10.83 -32.50
N VAL A 567 0.52 -11.11 -33.72
CA VAL A 567 1.67 -10.50 -34.41
C VAL A 567 1.19 -9.74 -35.63
N GLU A 568 1.64 -8.51 -35.80
CA GLU A 568 1.41 -7.68 -36.97
C GLU A 568 2.72 -7.02 -37.43
N GLY A 569 2.88 -6.87 -38.77
CA GLY A 569 4.01 -6.22 -39.39
C GLY A 569 3.62 -5.26 -40.49
#